data_8c3e53bec15d58b32c314cbf66caedb3
#
_entry.id   8c3e53bec15d58b32c314cbf66caedb3
#
_cell.length_a   1.000
_cell.length_b   1.000
_cell.length_c   1.000
_cell.angle_alpha   90.00
_cell.angle_beta   90.00
_cell.angle_gamma   90.00
#
_symmetry.space_group_name_H-M   'P 1'
#
loop_
_entity.id
_entity.type
_entity.pdbx_description
1 polymer ?
#
loop_
_entity_poly.entity_id
_entity_poly.type
_entity_poly.pdbx_seq_one_letter_code
_entity_poly.pdbx_strand_id
1 'polypeptide(L)'
;MPKEKSADMQKQIDEIDLKLYNLLIHRTELVERQPVNAVENTLGKEAAAIKNLLKFHRGNFPRYVIAKIWREILSASACLREKLKFSVFETDSCDDLINIVQEHFGSYAEYVTRSSFGQVMTVITNHEAQLGIIPCDNHEMNLKPWWSGFSSTGEGLKIIAKLPFLKRKENPLTESDVYVVALTHPAQSGDDVSLLGIEAVSYTHLRAHETSAHLV
;
A
#
# COMPACT_ATOMS: atom_id res chain seq x y z
N MET A 1 -34.91 -38.93 -0.17
CA MET A 1 -33.50 -39.29 -0.34
C MET A 1 -32.57 -38.15 -0.87
N PRO A 2 -32.76 -37.42 -2.02
CA PRO A 2 -31.85 -36.32 -2.36
C PRO A 2 -32.01 -35.08 -1.46
N LYS A 3 -33.19 -34.77 -0.94
CA LYS A 3 -33.46 -33.62 -0.07
C LYS A 3 -32.83 -33.75 1.32
N GLU A 4 -32.83 -34.94 1.91
CA GLU A 4 -32.20 -35.20 3.22
C GLU A 4 -30.68 -35.09 3.17
N LYS A 5 -30.02 -35.63 2.11
CA LYS A 5 -28.59 -35.45 1.90
C LYS A 5 -28.20 -33.99 1.73
N SER A 6 -29.03 -33.18 1.05
CA SER A 6 -28.79 -31.75 0.87
C SER A 6 -28.92 -30.99 2.20
N ALA A 7 -29.91 -31.35 3.04
CA ALA A 7 -30.10 -30.74 4.36
C ALA A 7 -28.92 -31.07 5.32
N ASP A 8 -28.43 -32.32 5.28
CA ASP A 8 -27.29 -32.73 6.09
C ASP A 8 -25.99 -32.03 5.67
N MET A 9 -25.76 -31.89 4.35
CA MET A 9 -24.61 -31.12 3.85
C MET A 9 -24.68 -29.64 4.24
N GLN A 10 -25.87 -29.02 4.16
CA GLN A 10 -26.04 -27.63 4.58
C GLN A 10 -25.73 -27.47 6.07
N LYS A 11 -26.22 -28.37 6.92
CA LYS A 11 -25.90 -28.36 8.35
C LYS A 11 -24.39 -28.46 8.62
N GLN A 12 -23.67 -29.29 7.87
CA GLN A 12 -22.22 -29.40 7.98
C GLN A 12 -21.51 -28.12 7.55
N ILE A 13 -22.01 -27.42 6.51
CA ILE A 13 -21.48 -26.11 6.08
C ILE A 13 -21.71 -25.08 7.20
N ASP A 14 -22.91 -24.99 7.75
CA ASP A 14 -23.24 -24.06 8.83
C ASP A 14 -22.35 -24.27 10.08
N GLU A 15 -22.08 -25.54 10.42
CA GLU A 15 -21.14 -25.87 11.50
C GLU A 15 -19.70 -25.45 11.21
N ILE A 16 -19.27 -25.54 9.95
CA ILE A 16 -17.94 -25.07 9.53
C ILE A 16 -17.88 -23.54 9.61
N ASP A 17 -18.90 -22.86 9.12
CA ASP A 17 -18.96 -21.39 9.14
C ASP A 17 -18.93 -20.86 10.58
N LEU A 18 -19.63 -21.49 11.50
CA LEU A 18 -19.58 -21.15 12.92
C LEU A 18 -18.17 -21.36 13.52
N LYS A 19 -17.47 -22.42 13.13
CA LYS A 19 -16.08 -22.65 13.55
C LYS A 19 -15.14 -21.60 13.00
N LEU A 20 -15.28 -21.22 11.73
CA LEU A 20 -14.50 -20.15 11.11
C LEU A 20 -14.72 -18.83 11.82
N TYR A 21 -15.98 -18.48 12.11
CA TYR A 21 -16.31 -17.28 12.88
C TYR A 21 -15.65 -17.29 14.26
N ASN A 22 -15.78 -18.36 15.03
CA ASN A 22 -15.19 -18.47 16.37
C ASN A 22 -13.65 -18.38 16.33
N LEU A 23 -13.01 -19.00 15.33
CA LEU A 23 -11.57 -18.91 15.15
C LEU A 23 -11.12 -17.47 14.80
N LEU A 24 -11.92 -16.73 14.02
CA LEU A 24 -11.65 -15.34 13.69
C LEU A 24 -11.75 -14.46 14.95
N ILE A 25 -12.78 -14.62 15.77
CA ILE A 25 -12.92 -13.90 17.05
C ILE A 25 -11.73 -14.21 17.96
N HIS A 26 -11.42 -15.48 18.16
CA HIS A 26 -10.28 -15.87 19.01
C HIS A 26 -8.93 -15.30 18.51
N ARG A 27 -8.74 -15.30 17.18
CA ARG A 27 -7.56 -14.67 16.57
C ARG A 27 -7.50 -13.17 16.87
N THR A 28 -8.62 -12.47 16.78
CA THR A 28 -8.71 -11.02 17.07
C THR A 28 -8.33 -10.74 18.51
N GLU A 29 -8.85 -11.48 19.47
CA GLU A 29 -8.51 -11.37 20.90
C GLU A 29 -7.00 -11.57 21.16
N LEU A 30 -6.37 -12.51 20.45
CA LEU A 30 -4.93 -12.75 20.56
C LEU A 30 -4.12 -11.58 19.98
N VAL A 31 -4.58 -10.99 18.88
CA VAL A 31 -3.92 -9.84 18.27
C VAL A 31 -4.03 -8.59 19.15
N GLU A 32 -5.19 -8.35 19.78
CA GLU A 32 -5.39 -7.22 20.70
C GLU A 32 -4.49 -7.28 21.93
N ARG A 33 -4.12 -8.48 22.37
CA ARG A 33 -3.19 -8.70 23.50
C ARG A 33 -1.72 -8.52 23.13
N GLN A 34 -1.38 -8.47 21.84
CA GLN A 34 0.01 -8.25 21.44
C GLN A 34 0.42 -6.79 21.66
N PRO A 35 1.67 -6.51 22.04
CA PRO A 35 2.17 -5.15 22.13
C PRO A 35 2.05 -4.45 20.77
N VAL A 36 1.67 -3.16 20.78
CA VAL A 36 1.60 -2.35 19.56
C VAL A 36 3.03 -2.17 19.05
N ASN A 37 3.35 -2.85 17.96
CA ASN A 37 4.56 -2.58 17.21
C ASN A 37 4.23 -1.49 16.19
N ALA A 38 5.13 -0.52 16.01
CA ALA A 38 4.92 0.56 15.05
C ALA A 38 4.51 0.04 13.65
N VAL A 39 3.75 0.82 12.91
CA VAL A 39 3.27 0.54 11.53
C VAL A 39 4.39 0.01 10.61
N GLU A 40 5.63 0.41 10.89
CA GLU A 40 6.87 0.00 10.21
C GLU A 40 7.00 -1.49 9.96
N ASN A 41 6.46 -2.31 10.86
CA ASN A 41 6.64 -3.76 10.80
C ASN A 41 5.41 -4.52 10.30
N THR A 42 4.28 -3.82 10.09
CA THR A 42 3.00 -4.46 9.83
C THR A 42 2.87 -4.90 8.38
N LEU A 43 3.16 -4.01 7.41
CA LEU A 43 2.99 -4.29 5.98
C LEU A 43 3.86 -5.45 5.47
N GLY A 44 5.14 -5.47 5.86
CA GLY A 44 6.05 -6.57 5.49
C GLY A 44 5.64 -7.90 6.12
N LYS A 45 5.21 -7.90 7.38
CA LYS A 45 4.71 -9.09 8.09
C LYS A 45 3.42 -9.61 7.50
N GLU A 46 2.49 -8.74 7.12
CA GLU A 46 1.24 -9.12 6.48
C GLU A 46 1.47 -9.77 5.12
N ALA A 47 2.32 -9.17 4.29
CA ALA A 47 2.71 -9.74 3.01
C ALA A 47 3.36 -11.12 3.19
N ALA A 48 4.26 -11.29 4.17
CA ALA A 48 4.88 -12.55 4.49
C ALA A 48 3.87 -13.59 5.01
N ALA A 49 2.91 -13.18 5.85
CA ALA A 49 1.86 -14.05 6.37
C ALA A 49 0.98 -14.59 5.23
N ILE A 50 0.53 -13.74 4.31
CA ILE A 50 -0.25 -14.14 3.14
C ILE A 50 0.57 -15.05 2.23
N LYS A 51 1.84 -14.71 1.95
CA LYS A 51 2.75 -15.52 1.13
C LYS A 51 2.94 -16.92 1.74
N ASN A 52 3.11 -17.01 3.05
CA ASN A 52 3.25 -18.29 3.74
C ASN A 52 1.96 -19.12 3.70
N LEU A 53 0.81 -18.49 3.93
CA LEU A 53 -0.49 -19.16 3.82
C LEU A 53 -0.69 -19.76 2.41
N LEU A 54 -0.38 -18.99 1.37
CA LEU A 54 -0.52 -19.42 -0.01
C LEU A 54 0.45 -20.55 -0.40
N LYS A 55 1.56 -20.79 0.33
CA LYS A 55 2.43 -21.97 0.12
C LYS A 55 1.73 -23.26 0.51
N PHE A 56 0.87 -23.23 1.51
CA PHE A 56 0.11 -24.40 1.98
C PHE A 56 -1.20 -24.60 1.25
N HIS A 57 -1.56 -23.66 0.36
CA HIS A 57 -2.82 -23.72 -0.35
C HIS A 57 -2.93 -24.98 -1.22
N ARG A 58 -4.01 -25.71 -1.03
CA ARG A 58 -4.38 -26.91 -1.80
C ARG A 58 -5.90 -26.86 -2.10
N GLY A 59 -6.28 -27.46 -3.21
CA GLY A 59 -7.69 -27.53 -3.62
C GLY A 59 -8.07 -26.47 -4.67
N ASN A 60 -9.37 -26.39 -4.95
CA ASN A 60 -9.92 -25.60 -6.07
C ASN A 60 -10.28 -24.16 -5.68
N PHE A 61 -10.16 -23.78 -4.41
CA PHE A 61 -10.50 -22.42 -3.99
C PHE A 61 -9.48 -21.42 -4.59
N PRO A 62 -9.93 -20.33 -5.24
CA PRO A 62 -8.99 -19.43 -5.93
C PRO A 62 -8.00 -18.77 -4.98
N ARG A 63 -6.71 -18.87 -5.28
CA ARG A 63 -5.61 -18.33 -4.44
C ARG A 63 -5.74 -16.84 -4.17
N TYR A 64 -6.17 -16.06 -5.18
CA TYR A 64 -6.34 -14.62 -5.03
C TYR A 64 -7.46 -14.27 -4.05
N VAL A 65 -8.54 -15.08 -4.01
CA VAL A 65 -9.66 -14.90 -3.06
C VAL A 65 -9.18 -15.13 -1.63
N ILE A 66 -8.37 -16.18 -1.41
CA ILE A 66 -7.75 -16.42 -0.10
C ILE A 66 -6.89 -15.22 0.32
N ALA A 67 -6.05 -14.73 -0.58
CA ALA A 67 -5.22 -13.56 -0.29
C ALA A 67 -6.07 -12.33 0.08
N LYS A 68 -7.19 -12.11 -0.62
CA LYS A 68 -8.11 -11.00 -0.35
C LYS A 68 -8.78 -11.15 1.03
N ILE A 69 -9.31 -12.32 1.34
CA ILE A 69 -9.91 -12.61 2.65
C ILE A 69 -8.90 -12.36 3.77
N TRP A 70 -7.66 -12.85 3.61
CA TRP A 70 -6.62 -12.67 4.62
C TRP A 70 -6.20 -11.21 4.79
N ARG A 71 -6.17 -10.42 3.72
CA ARG A 71 -5.94 -8.99 3.81
C ARG A 71 -7.01 -8.29 4.62
N GLU A 72 -8.29 -8.57 4.36
CA GLU A 72 -9.39 -8.01 5.16
C GLU A 72 -9.23 -8.34 6.65
N ILE A 73 -8.92 -9.59 6.98
CA ILE A 73 -8.72 -10.03 8.36
C ILE A 73 -7.53 -9.32 9.01
N LEU A 74 -6.40 -9.20 8.30
CA LEU A 74 -5.18 -8.57 8.82
C LEU A 74 -5.38 -7.06 8.98
N SER A 75 -5.93 -6.41 7.98
CA SER A 75 -6.22 -4.98 7.99
C SER A 75 -7.21 -4.59 9.08
N ALA A 76 -8.34 -5.29 9.20
CA ALA A 76 -9.30 -5.06 10.27
C ALA A 76 -8.63 -5.22 11.65
N SER A 77 -7.81 -6.26 11.84
CA SER A 77 -7.06 -6.47 13.08
C SER A 77 -6.04 -5.34 13.37
N ALA A 78 -5.37 -4.82 12.33
CA ALA A 78 -4.46 -3.69 12.47
C ALA A 78 -5.20 -2.41 12.84
N CYS A 79 -6.33 -2.12 12.17
CA CYS A 79 -7.16 -0.94 12.45
C CYS A 79 -7.83 -0.95 13.84
N LEU A 80 -8.12 -2.13 14.40
CA LEU A 80 -8.62 -2.26 15.77
C LEU A 80 -7.56 -1.88 16.81
N ARG A 81 -6.28 -2.12 16.50
CA ARG A 81 -5.15 -1.81 17.39
C ARG A 81 -4.69 -0.36 17.24
N GLU A 82 -4.65 0.11 16.03
CA GLU A 82 -4.18 1.45 15.67
C GLU A 82 -5.04 1.96 14.52
N LYS A 83 -5.69 3.11 14.70
CA LYS A 83 -6.51 3.71 13.66
C LYS A 83 -5.64 4.09 12.48
N LEU A 84 -5.52 3.19 11.51
CA LEU A 84 -4.82 3.47 10.27
C LEU A 84 -5.67 4.42 9.41
N LYS A 85 -5.09 5.57 9.11
CA LYS A 85 -5.68 6.57 8.25
C LYS A 85 -4.77 6.85 7.08
N PHE A 86 -5.38 6.92 5.90
CA PHE A 86 -4.70 7.17 4.64
C PHE A 86 -4.99 8.57 4.13
N SER A 87 -3.96 9.24 3.63
CA SER A 87 -4.10 10.45 2.82
C SER A 87 -3.93 10.08 1.35
N VAL A 88 -5.00 10.19 0.56
CA VAL A 88 -5.03 9.79 -0.85
C VAL A 88 -4.97 11.02 -1.73
N PHE A 89 -4.07 11.02 -2.70
CA PHE A 89 -4.03 12.09 -3.70
C PHE A 89 -5.27 11.99 -4.61
N GLU A 90 -6.02 13.07 -4.70
CA GLU A 90 -7.22 13.16 -5.52
C GLU A 90 -6.84 13.37 -6.98
N THR A 91 -7.30 12.49 -7.86
CA THR A 91 -7.13 12.55 -9.30
C THR A 91 -8.49 12.34 -9.96
N ASP A 92 -8.60 12.57 -11.27
CA ASP A 92 -9.81 12.25 -12.03
C ASP A 92 -10.21 10.77 -11.94
N SER A 93 -9.22 9.89 -11.63
CA SER A 93 -9.39 8.46 -11.36
C SER A 93 -9.31 8.13 -9.87
N CYS A 94 -9.76 9.01 -8.99
CA CYS A 94 -9.66 8.86 -7.53
C CYS A 94 -10.31 7.56 -7.03
N ASP A 95 -11.43 7.16 -7.62
CA ASP A 95 -12.13 5.91 -7.28
C ASP A 95 -11.25 4.68 -7.54
N ASP A 96 -10.43 4.70 -8.59
CA ASP A 96 -9.50 3.61 -8.88
C ASP A 96 -8.39 3.53 -7.83
N LEU A 97 -7.85 4.67 -7.38
CA LEU A 97 -6.87 4.74 -6.31
C LEU A 97 -7.44 4.23 -4.99
N ILE A 98 -8.66 4.63 -4.65
CA ILE A 98 -9.36 4.16 -3.45
C ILE A 98 -9.59 2.65 -3.52
N ASN A 99 -10.00 2.13 -4.67
CA ASN A 99 -10.18 0.70 -4.89
C ASN A 99 -8.86 -0.06 -4.70
N ILE A 100 -7.73 0.45 -5.22
CA ILE A 100 -6.40 -0.15 -5.01
C ILE A 100 -6.05 -0.16 -3.53
N VAL A 101 -6.31 0.93 -2.82
CA VAL A 101 -6.09 1.03 -1.37
C VAL A 101 -6.93 0.00 -0.62
N GLN A 102 -8.22 -0.07 -0.90
CA GLN A 102 -9.13 -1.03 -0.26
C GLN A 102 -8.80 -2.49 -0.62
N GLU A 103 -8.42 -2.77 -1.85
CA GLU A 103 -7.97 -4.11 -2.24
C GLU A 103 -6.69 -4.53 -1.52
N HIS A 104 -5.86 -3.58 -1.12
CA HIS A 104 -4.57 -3.87 -0.49
C HIS A 104 -4.62 -3.78 1.04
N PHE A 105 -5.25 -2.75 1.57
CA PHE A 105 -5.30 -2.47 3.01
C PHE A 105 -6.63 -2.86 3.66
N GLY A 106 -7.55 -3.42 2.89
CA GLY A 106 -8.88 -3.80 3.33
C GLY A 106 -9.89 -2.64 3.34
N SER A 107 -11.15 -3.01 3.44
CA SER A 107 -12.27 -2.06 3.36
C SER A 107 -12.49 -1.25 4.65
N TYR A 108 -11.88 -1.65 5.75
CA TYR A 108 -12.06 -1.02 7.08
C TYR A 108 -11.15 0.21 7.30
N ALA A 109 -10.17 0.43 6.43
CA ALA A 109 -9.23 1.54 6.55
C ALA A 109 -9.90 2.89 6.26
N GLU A 110 -9.69 3.89 7.15
CA GLU A 110 -10.16 5.26 6.94
C GLU A 110 -9.25 6.00 5.96
N TYR A 111 -9.83 6.81 5.06
CA TYR A 111 -9.04 7.64 4.14
C TYR A 111 -9.61 9.06 4.03
N VAL A 112 -8.72 9.98 3.68
CA VAL A 112 -9.05 11.37 3.34
C VAL A 112 -8.38 11.73 2.02
N THR A 113 -9.12 12.37 1.12
CA THR A 113 -8.58 12.83 -0.16
C THR A 113 -7.90 14.20 -0.02
N ARG A 114 -6.92 14.48 -0.85
CA ARG A 114 -6.18 15.74 -0.93
C ARG A 114 -5.88 16.10 -2.38
N SER A 115 -6.11 17.34 -2.74
CA SER A 115 -6.00 17.82 -4.12
C SER A 115 -4.57 18.12 -4.57
N SER A 116 -3.57 18.01 -3.69
CA SER A 116 -2.17 18.18 -4.07
C SER A 116 -1.24 17.24 -3.32
N PHE A 117 -0.14 16.87 -3.97
CA PHE A 117 0.92 16.08 -3.37
C PHE A 117 1.45 16.71 -2.07
N GLY A 118 1.67 18.03 -2.07
CA GLY A 118 2.13 18.76 -0.88
C GLY A 118 1.17 18.62 0.31
N GLN A 119 -0.15 18.61 0.07
CA GLN A 119 -1.13 18.37 1.12
C GLN A 119 -1.09 16.94 1.64
N VAL A 120 -0.91 15.94 0.77
CA VAL A 120 -0.71 14.55 1.20
C VAL A 120 0.50 14.44 2.13
N MET A 121 1.62 15.05 1.73
CA MET A 121 2.85 15.06 2.52
C MET A 121 2.67 15.76 3.87
N THR A 122 1.99 16.92 3.89
CA THR A 122 1.73 17.70 5.11
C THR A 122 0.92 16.90 6.11
N VAL A 123 -0.13 16.22 5.66
CA VAL A 123 -0.99 15.39 6.53
C VAL A 123 -0.20 14.24 7.19
N ILE A 124 0.78 13.66 6.48
CA ILE A 124 1.63 12.61 7.03
C ILE A 124 2.66 13.19 8.01
N THR A 125 3.30 14.30 7.64
CA THR A 125 4.30 14.96 8.51
C THR A 125 3.69 15.51 9.80
N ASN A 126 2.41 15.88 9.76
CA ASN A 126 1.65 16.29 10.95
C ASN A 126 1.09 15.11 11.76
N HIS A 127 1.35 13.86 11.36
CA HIS A 127 0.80 12.66 11.98
C HIS A 127 -0.74 12.58 11.98
N GLU A 128 -1.41 13.30 11.06
CA GLU A 128 -2.87 13.25 10.88
C GLU A 128 -3.30 12.00 10.08
N ALA A 129 -2.38 11.43 9.29
CA ALA A 129 -2.48 10.13 8.66
C ALA A 129 -1.13 9.41 8.75
N GLN A 130 -1.15 8.08 8.76
CA GLN A 130 0.04 7.24 8.84
C GLN A 130 0.63 6.99 7.47
N LEU A 131 -0.20 6.89 6.45
CA LEU A 131 0.19 6.51 5.09
C LEU A 131 -0.36 7.49 4.06
N GLY A 132 0.44 7.78 3.03
CA GLY A 132 0.03 8.53 1.86
C GLY A 132 0.00 7.65 0.62
N ILE A 133 -0.97 7.87 -0.23
CA ILE A 133 -1.15 7.15 -1.48
C ILE A 133 -1.05 8.15 -2.63
N ILE A 134 -0.08 7.91 -3.51
CA ILE A 134 0.21 8.76 -4.67
C ILE A 134 0.32 7.91 -5.94
N PRO A 135 -0.26 8.32 -7.06
CA PRO A 135 -0.14 7.60 -8.33
C PRO A 135 1.30 7.66 -8.84
N CYS A 136 1.77 6.57 -9.49
CA CYS A 136 3.09 6.55 -10.11
C CYS A 136 3.15 7.41 -11.37
N ASP A 137 2.07 7.38 -12.15
CA ASP A 137 1.95 8.05 -13.44
C ASP A 137 0.91 9.18 -13.36
N ASN A 138 1.33 10.35 -12.88
CA ASN A 138 0.50 11.54 -12.94
C ASN A 138 1.18 12.61 -13.79
N HIS A 139 0.51 13.02 -14.89
CA HIS A 139 1.00 14.09 -15.76
C HIS A 139 1.15 15.42 -15.01
N GLU A 140 0.35 15.68 -13.98
CA GLU A 140 0.47 16.87 -13.14
C GLU A 140 1.73 16.85 -12.26
N MET A 141 2.24 15.67 -11.91
CA MET A 141 3.50 15.51 -11.19
C MET A 141 4.73 15.84 -12.04
N ASN A 142 4.61 15.88 -13.37
CA ASN A 142 5.71 16.22 -14.27
C ASN A 142 6.08 17.71 -14.23
N LEU A 143 5.27 18.57 -13.63
CA LEU A 143 5.53 20.01 -13.55
C LEU A 143 6.51 20.39 -12.44
N LYS A 144 6.66 19.55 -11.40
CA LYS A 144 7.68 19.70 -10.35
C LYS A 144 8.16 18.32 -9.94
N PRO A 145 9.47 18.14 -9.68
CA PRO A 145 9.98 16.86 -9.23
C PRO A 145 9.40 16.54 -7.84
N TRP A 146 8.31 15.80 -7.83
CA TRP A 146 7.60 15.38 -6.61
C TRP A 146 8.52 14.62 -5.64
N TRP A 147 9.51 13.93 -6.20
CA TRP A 147 10.53 13.21 -5.43
C TRP A 147 11.46 14.14 -4.63
N SER A 148 11.52 15.43 -4.92
CA SER A 148 12.31 16.38 -4.14
C SER A 148 11.83 16.55 -2.69
N GLY A 149 10.57 16.16 -2.42
CA GLY A 149 10.01 16.13 -1.07
C GLY A 149 10.47 14.93 -0.22
N PHE A 150 11.18 13.96 -0.83
CA PHE A 150 11.72 12.81 -0.11
C PHE A 150 13.14 13.10 0.33
N SER A 151 13.39 12.93 1.64
CA SER A 151 14.74 13.04 2.17
C SER A 151 15.55 11.79 1.84
N SER A 152 16.69 11.95 1.22
CA SER A 152 17.67 10.86 1.03
C SER A 152 18.39 10.49 2.33
N THR A 153 18.32 11.35 3.35
CA THR A 153 19.06 11.20 4.59
C THR A 153 18.13 11.30 5.80
N GLY A 154 17.96 10.20 6.55
CA GLY A 154 17.37 10.23 7.89
C GLY A 154 15.85 10.22 7.97
N GLU A 155 15.27 11.10 8.77
CA GLU A 155 13.89 11.08 9.28
C GLU A 155 12.86 11.74 8.33
N GLY A 156 12.95 11.53 7.04
CA GLY A 156 11.99 12.09 6.08
C GLY A 156 10.98 11.07 5.56
N LEU A 157 10.01 11.56 4.80
CA LEU A 157 9.06 10.72 4.07
C LEU A 157 9.79 9.75 3.13
N LYS A 158 9.32 8.52 3.10
CA LYS A 158 9.88 7.44 2.28
C LYS A 158 8.78 6.72 1.52
N ILE A 159 9.12 6.23 0.35
CA ILE A 159 8.29 5.26 -0.36
C ILE A 159 8.52 3.91 0.31
N ILE A 160 7.47 3.33 0.88
CA ILE A 160 7.53 2.07 1.62
C ILE A 160 6.97 0.89 0.84
N ALA A 161 6.16 1.15 -0.17
CA ALA A 161 5.61 0.12 -1.05
C ALA A 161 5.18 0.70 -2.39
N LYS A 162 5.09 -0.18 -3.39
CA LYS A 162 4.44 0.06 -4.68
C LYS A 162 3.30 -0.94 -4.85
N LEU A 163 2.11 -0.47 -5.21
CA LEU A 163 0.93 -1.29 -5.38
C LEU A 163 0.45 -1.25 -6.84
N PRO A 164 -0.26 -2.28 -7.30
CA PRO A 164 -0.57 -3.55 -6.61
C PRO A 164 0.62 -4.52 -6.61
N PHE A 165 0.80 -5.30 -5.53
CA PHE A 165 1.85 -6.34 -5.49
C PHE A 165 1.60 -7.50 -6.46
N LEU A 166 0.34 -7.77 -6.79
CA LEU A 166 -0.07 -8.81 -7.72
C LEU A 166 -0.88 -8.15 -8.84
N LYS A 167 -0.26 -7.97 -10.00
CA LYS A 167 -0.97 -7.50 -11.19
C LYS A 167 -1.95 -8.58 -11.65
N ARG A 168 -3.22 -8.26 -11.73
CA ARG A 168 -4.25 -9.10 -12.33
C ARG A 168 -4.08 -9.07 -13.84
N LYS A 169 -3.84 -10.22 -14.46
CA LYS A 169 -3.80 -10.34 -15.94
C LYS A 169 -5.14 -10.01 -16.61
N GLU A 170 -6.23 -9.97 -15.87
CA GLU A 170 -7.59 -9.94 -16.41
C GLU A 170 -8.40 -8.67 -16.04
N ASN A 171 -7.82 -7.74 -15.30
CA ASN A 171 -8.53 -6.51 -14.96
C ASN A 171 -7.77 -5.27 -15.45
N PRO A 172 -8.11 -4.75 -16.65
CA PRO A 172 -7.46 -3.57 -17.22
C PRO A 172 -7.78 -2.27 -16.43
N LEU A 173 -8.72 -2.30 -15.48
CA LEU A 173 -9.11 -1.13 -14.68
C LEU A 173 -8.07 -0.75 -13.61
N THR A 174 -7.01 -1.53 -13.42
CA THR A 174 -5.94 -1.24 -12.45
C THR A 174 -4.58 -1.08 -13.14
N GLU A 175 -4.53 -0.29 -14.21
CA GLU A 175 -3.24 0.06 -14.86
C GLU A 175 -2.42 1.06 -14.02
N SER A 176 -3.06 1.76 -13.10
CA SER A 176 -2.38 2.76 -12.27
C SER A 176 -1.61 2.11 -11.14
N ASP A 177 -0.29 2.07 -11.28
CA ASP A 177 0.59 1.77 -10.14
C ASP A 177 0.54 2.95 -9.16
N VAL A 178 0.58 2.68 -7.84
CA VAL A 178 0.63 3.71 -6.80
C VAL A 178 1.79 3.50 -5.86
N TYR A 179 2.34 4.58 -5.35
CA TYR A 179 3.32 4.56 -4.26
C TYR A 179 2.62 4.77 -2.93
N VAL A 180 3.02 3.98 -1.95
CA VAL A 180 2.67 4.18 -0.54
C VAL A 180 3.83 4.91 0.13
N VAL A 181 3.54 6.03 0.76
CA VAL A 181 4.54 6.87 1.43
C VAL A 181 4.25 6.98 2.92
N ALA A 182 5.31 7.01 3.73
CA ALA A 182 5.22 7.13 5.18
C ALA A 182 6.47 7.78 5.77
N LEU A 183 6.44 8.13 7.06
CA LEU A 183 7.62 8.59 7.82
C LEU A 183 8.49 7.43 8.30
N THR A 184 8.13 6.21 8.00
CA THR A 184 8.79 4.99 8.47
C THR A 184 9.74 4.41 7.42
N HIS A 185 10.70 3.61 7.84
CA HIS A 185 11.58 2.90 6.92
C HIS A 185 10.85 1.72 6.27
N PRO A 186 11.08 1.45 4.97
CA PRO A 186 10.54 0.27 4.32
C PRO A 186 11.09 -1.00 4.99
N ALA A 187 10.19 -1.98 5.21
CA ALA A 187 10.61 -3.29 5.69
C ALA A 187 11.22 -4.10 4.54
N GLN A 188 12.31 -4.82 4.80
CA GLN A 188 12.90 -5.72 3.81
C GLN A 188 11.92 -6.85 3.45
N SER A 189 11.61 -7.00 2.17
CA SER A 189 10.68 -8.01 1.64
C SER A 189 11.37 -9.14 0.89
N GLY A 190 12.61 -8.94 0.49
CA GLY A 190 13.39 -9.85 -0.35
C GLY A 190 13.18 -9.64 -1.87
N ASP A 191 12.22 -8.80 -2.24
CA ASP A 191 11.97 -8.36 -3.62
C ASP A 191 11.94 -6.81 -3.64
N ASP A 192 12.95 -6.18 -3.03
CA ASP A 192 12.99 -4.74 -2.85
C ASP A 192 13.44 -4.03 -4.12
N VAL A 193 12.77 -2.91 -4.44
CA VAL A 193 13.08 -2.06 -5.60
C VAL A 193 13.42 -0.65 -5.10
N SER A 194 14.46 -0.06 -5.66
CA SER A 194 14.84 1.32 -5.37
C SER A 194 14.38 2.25 -6.48
N LEU A 195 13.83 3.41 -6.11
CA LEU A 195 13.53 4.49 -7.02
C LEU A 195 14.69 5.48 -7.02
N LEU A 196 15.24 5.77 -8.20
CA LEU A 196 16.30 6.77 -8.38
C LEU A 196 15.71 8.03 -9.02
N GLY A 197 15.67 9.11 -8.27
CA GLY A 197 15.35 10.45 -8.81
C GLY A 197 16.62 11.11 -9.36
N ILE A 198 16.57 11.56 -10.61
CA ILE A 198 17.68 12.28 -11.26
C ILE A 198 17.19 13.66 -11.67
N GLU A 199 17.82 14.70 -11.14
CA GLU A 199 17.60 16.07 -11.57
C GLU A 199 18.79 16.55 -12.42
N ALA A 200 18.53 16.81 -13.68
CA ALA A 200 19.55 17.37 -14.56
C ALA A 200 19.68 18.87 -14.30
N VAL A 201 20.81 19.29 -13.74
CA VAL A 201 21.14 20.72 -13.59
C VAL A 201 21.73 21.23 -14.92
N SER A 202 20.96 22.05 -15.63
CA SER A 202 21.46 22.73 -16.81
C SER A 202 22.36 23.91 -16.38
N TYR A 203 23.67 23.75 -16.52
CA TYR A 203 24.62 24.84 -16.35
C TYR A 203 24.55 25.75 -17.57
N THR A 204 23.71 26.77 -17.56
CA THR A 204 23.61 27.79 -18.64
C THR A 204 24.53 28.98 -18.44
N HIS A 205 25.59 28.93 -17.64
CA HIS A 205 26.55 30.02 -17.46
C HIS A 205 28.01 29.56 -17.45
N LEU A 206 28.49 29.12 -18.61
CA LEU A 206 29.87 29.39 -18.99
C LEU A 206 29.83 30.44 -20.11
N ARG A 207 29.75 31.72 -19.75
CA ARG A 207 30.21 32.77 -20.66
C ARG A 207 31.71 32.56 -20.82
N ALA A 208 32.12 32.07 -21.99
CA ALA A 208 33.48 32.17 -22.44
C ALA A 208 33.82 33.68 -22.49
N HIS A 209 34.65 34.15 -21.61
CA HIS A 209 35.36 35.39 -21.80
C HIS A 209 36.34 35.15 -22.96
N GLU A 210 35.95 35.57 -24.15
CA GLU A 210 36.88 35.76 -25.24
C GLU A 210 37.83 36.89 -24.84
N THR A 211 39.01 36.54 -24.41
CA THR A 211 40.13 37.45 -24.34
C THR A 211 40.61 37.72 -25.75
N SER A 212 40.20 38.85 -26.32
CA SER A 212 40.82 39.40 -27.54
C SER A 212 42.27 39.69 -27.25
N ALA A 213 43.18 38.83 -27.70
CA ALA A 213 44.58 39.12 -27.77
C ALA A 213 44.81 40.04 -28.97
N HIS A 214 45.03 41.35 -28.74
CA HIS A 214 45.58 42.22 -29.73
C HIS A 214 47.06 41.84 -29.87
N LEU A 215 47.44 41.34 -31.04
CA LEU A 215 48.81 41.29 -31.54
C LEU A 215 49.14 42.64 -32.19
N VAL A 216 50.16 43.32 -31.72
CA VAL A 216 50.87 44.39 -32.36
C VAL A 216 52.07 43.79 -33.07
#